data_ac8f534951a0cdcc2a93641e7c48c2b2
#
_entry.id   ac8f534951a0cdcc2a93641e7c48c2b2
#
_cell.length_a   1.000
_cell.length_b   1.000
_cell.length_c   1.000
_cell.angle_alpha   90.00
_cell.angle_beta   90.00
_cell.angle_gamma   90.00
#
_symmetry.space_group_name_H-M   'P 1'
#
loop_
_entity.id
_entity.type
_entity.pdbx_description
1 polymer ?
#
loop_
_entity_poly.entity_id
_entity_poly.type
_entity_poly.pdbx_seq_one_letter_code
_entity_poly.pdbx_strand_id
1 'polypeptide(L)' 'MKAVIIDDNSESRASLRADIENFCPEIEIIAEADSVVSGTKLLRQVQPQIVFLDIQMGDGSGFDLLEILGDV' A
#
# COMPACT_ATOMS: atom_id res chain seq x y z
N MET A 1 -8.79 -12.11 -1.36
CA MET A 1 -8.89 -10.70 -0.94
C MET A 1 -7.88 -9.87 -1.71
N LYS A 2 -8.31 -8.74 -2.22
CA LYS A 2 -7.45 -7.85 -3.00
C LYS A 2 -6.76 -6.84 -2.08
N ALA A 3 -5.45 -6.69 -2.27
CA ALA A 3 -4.63 -5.84 -1.42
C ALA A 3 -3.67 -4.99 -2.25
N VAL A 4 -3.24 -3.88 -1.68
CA VAL A 4 -2.18 -3.04 -2.25
C VAL A 4 -1.11 -2.83 -1.19
N ILE A 5 0.12 -2.55 -1.66
CA ILE A 5 1.25 -2.23 -0.80
C ILE A 5 1.71 -0.81 -1.12
N ILE A 6 1.81 0.03 -0.09
CA ILE A 6 2.28 1.40 -0.23
C ILE A 6 3.47 1.61 0.70
N ASP A 7 4.67 1.69 0.12
CA ASP A 7 5.93 1.77 0.84
C ASP A 7 6.97 2.37 -0.11
N ASP A 8 7.74 3.35 0.36
CA ASP A 8 8.73 4.01 -0.49
C ASP A 8 10.02 3.19 -0.69
N ASN A 9 10.20 2.12 0.07
CA ASN A 9 11.37 1.26 -0.04
C ASN A 9 11.03 0.04 -0.91
N SER A 10 11.71 -0.05 -2.07
CA SER A 10 11.43 -1.14 -3.02
C SER A 10 11.79 -2.51 -2.46
N GLU A 11 12.83 -2.60 -1.65
CA GLU A 11 13.22 -3.88 -1.03
C GLU A 11 12.19 -4.33 0.00
N SER A 12 11.67 -3.38 0.79
CA SER A 12 10.60 -3.69 1.75
C SER A 12 9.35 -4.16 1.05
N ARG A 13 8.97 -3.49 -0.06
CA ARG A 13 7.79 -3.91 -0.84
C ARG A 13 7.97 -5.32 -1.39
N ALA A 14 9.15 -5.60 -1.96
CA ALA A 14 9.42 -6.91 -2.55
C ALA A 14 9.40 -8.01 -1.49
N SER A 15 10.01 -7.74 -0.33
CA SER A 15 10.05 -8.70 0.77
C SER A 15 8.65 -9.00 1.31
N LEU A 16 7.85 -7.96 1.51
CA LEU A 16 6.49 -8.13 2.01
C LEU A 16 5.62 -8.87 0.99
N ARG A 17 5.75 -8.52 -0.30
CA ARG A 17 5.01 -9.23 -1.34
C ARG A 17 5.35 -10.72 -1.35
N ALA A 18 6.64 -11.05 -1.26
CA ALA A 18 7.06 -12.45 -1.24
C ALA A 18 6.48 -13.20 -0.03
N ASP A 19 6.49 -12.57 1.14
CA ASP A 19 5.92 -13.18 2.34
C ASP A 19 4.42 -13.42 2.19
N ILE A 20 3.70 -12.43 1.66
CA ILE A 20 2.26 -12.57 1.44
C ILE A 20 1.96 -13.68 0.45
N GLU A 21 2.69 -13.73 -0.66
CA GLU A 21 2.49 -14.76 -1.68
C GLU A 21 2.79 -16.15 -1.15
N ASN A 22 3.79 -16.28 -0.26
CA ASN A 22 4.18 -17.57 0.28
C ASN A 22 3.29 -18.03 1.43
N PHE A 23 2.83 -17.11 2.27
CA PHE A 23 2.15 -17.49 3.53
C PHE A 23 0.68 -17.12 3.57
N CYS A 24 0.22 -16.27 2.67
CA CYS A 24 -1.17 -15.80 2.64
C CYS A 24 -1.75 -15.91 1.22
N PRO A 25 -1.92 -17.14 0.70
CA PRO A 25 -2.34 -17.31 -0.70
C PRO A 25 -3.73 -16.74 -0.99
N GLU A 26 -4.55 -16.51 0.03
CA GLU A 26 -5.87 -15.91 -0.12
C GLU A 26 -5.80 -14.40 -0.38
N ILE A 27 -4.63 -13.77 -0.20
CA ILE A 27 -4.43 -12.35 -0.45
C ILE A 27 -3.78 -12.16 -1.81
N GLU A 28 -4.42 -11.37 -2.66
CA GLU A 28 -3.90 -11.05 -3.99
C GLU A 28 -3.39 -9.60 -3.99
N ILE A 29 -2.10 -9.40 -4.22
CA ILE A 29 -1.53 -8.06 -4.34
C ILE A 29 -1.79 -7.56 -5.75
N ILE A 30 -2.69 -6.59 -5.88
CA ILE A 30 -3.13 -6.11 -7.20
C ILE A 30 -2.34 -4.91 -7.69
N ALA A 31 -1.67 -4.19 -6.79
CA ALA A 31 -0.87 -3.02 -7.17
C ALA A 31 0.02 -2.57 -6.02
N GLU A 32 1.00 -1.73 -6.33
CA GLU A 32 1.92 -1.14 -5.36
C GLU A 32 2.09 0.35 -5.66
N ALA A 33 2.43 1.12 -4.62
CA ALA A 33 2.77 2.53 -4.76
C ALA A 33 3.96 2.85 -3.86
N ASP A 34 4.68 3.90 -4.17
CA ASP A 34 5.95 4.23 -3.51
C ASP A 34 5.95 5.59 -2.82
N SER A 35 4.81 6.27 -2.76
CA SER A 35 4.74 7.60 -2.14
C SER A 35 3.34 7.88 -1.65
N VAL A 36 3.19 8.96 -0.87
CA VAL A 36 1.87 9.43 -0.44
C VAL A 36 1.04 9.82 -1.67
N VAL A 37 1.64 10.54 -2.61
CA VAL A 37 0.93 11.00 -3.81
C VAL A 37 0.47 9.81 -4.66
N SER A 38 1.38 8.90 -4.99
CA SER A 38 1.03 7.76 -5.83
C SER A 38 0.09 6.80 -5.10
N GLY A 39 0.27 6.65 -3.79
CA GLY A 39 -0.63 5.83 -2.98
C GLY A 39 -2.05 6.37 -2.94
N THR A 40 -2.19 7.68 -2.80
CA THR A 40 -3.50 8.33 -2.81
C THR A 40 -4.20 8.12 -4.15
N LYS A 41 -3.48 8.31 -5.26
CA LYS A 41 -4.03 8.08 -6.60
C LYS A 41 -4.46 6.63 -6.77
N LEU A 42 -3.61 5.70 -6.35
CA LEU A 42 -3.90 4.29 -6.46
C LEU A 42 -5.17 3.92 -5.71
N LEU A 43 -5.31 4.38 -4.47
CA LEU A 43 -6.47 4.04 -3.64
C LEU A 43 -7.77 4.66 -4.16
N ARG A 44 -7.68 5.76 -4.92
CA ARG A 44 -8.85 6.33 -5.57
C ARG A 44 -9.26 5.56 -6.83
N GLN A 45 -8.30 4.93 -7.50
CA GLN A 45 -8.56 4.16 -8.71
C GLN A 45 -9.02 2.74 -8.41
N VAL A 46 -8.40 2.11 -7.41
CA VAL A 46 -8.77 0.76 -6.99
C VAL A 46 -9.26 0.83 -5.54
N GLN A 47 -10.17 -0.03 -5.20
CA GLN A 47 -10.71 -0.07 -3.84
C GLN A 47 -10.37 -1.43 -3.24
N PRO A 48 -9.15 -1.59 -2.73
CA PRO A 48 -8.72 -2.86 -2.17
C PRO A 48 -9.40 -3.11 -0.84
N GLN A 49 -9.42 -4.37 -0.44
CA GLN A 49 -9.93 -4.76 0.86
C GLN A 49 -8.89 -4.58 1.96
N ILE A 50 -7.59 -4.64 1.59
CA ILE A 50 -6.46 -4.53 2.52
C ILE A 50 -5.43 -3.56 1.94
N VAL A 51 -4.89 -2.70 2.80
CA VAL A 51 -3.80 -1.80 2.45
C VAL A 51 -2.66 -2.04 3.42
N PHE A 52 -1.50 -2.45 2.91
CA PHE A 52 -0.27 -2.53 3.69
C PHE A 52 0.45 -1.20 3.52
N LEU A 53 0.44 -0.39 4.56
CA LEU A 53 0.83 1.01 4.49
C LEU A 53 2.02 1.29 5.39
N ASP A 54 3.11 1.80 4.79
CA ASP A 54 4.26 2.28 5.55
C ASP A 54 3.90 3.59 6.25
N ILE A 55 4.38 3.74 7.49
CA ILE A 55 4.11 4.94 8.28
C ILE A 55 4.95 6.11 7.80
N GLN A 56 6.20 5.87 7.38
CA GLN A 56 7.11 6.94 6.96
C GLN A 56 7.48 6.78 5.50
N MET A 57 7.21 7.80 4.71
CA MET A 57 7.53 7.86 3.28
C MET A 57 8.24 9.17 2.97
N GLY A 58 8.91 9.22 1.81
CA GLY A 58 9.72 10.39 1.46
C GLY A 58 8.93 11.70 1.35
N ASP A 59 7.67 11.63 0.93
CA ASP A 59 6.82 12.81 0.75
C ASP A 59 5.73 12.95 1.81
N GLY A 60 5.87 12.22 2.92
CA GLY A 60 4.91 12.31 4.03
C GLY A 60 4.84 11.00 4.78
N SER A 61 3.74 10.79 5.48
CA SER A 61 3.53 9.57 6.26
C SER A 61 2.27 8.84 5.81
N GLY A 62 2.14 7.59 6.26
CA GLY A 62 0.91 6.84 6.06
C GLY A 62 -0.30 7.55 6.69
N PHE A 63 -0.10 8.25 7.81
CA PHE A 63 -1.15 9.04 8.42
C PHE A 63 -1.57 10.21 7.54
N ASP A 64 -0.62 10.87 6.85
CA ASP A 64 -0.93 11.93 5.90
C ASP A 64 -1.78 11.40 4.76
N LEU A 65 -1.47 10.22 4.27
CA LEU A 65 -2.24 9.60 3.20
C LEU A 65 -3.68 9.36 3.63
N LEU A 66 -3.89 8.84 4.83
CA LEU A 66 -5.22 8.60 5.37
C LEU A 66 -6.00 9.91 5.52
N GLU A 67 -5.32 10.97 5.93
CA GLU A 67 -5.94 12.28 6.08
C GLU A 67 -6.36 12.87 4.73
N ILE A 68 -5.50 12.72 3.70
CA ILE A 68 -5.82 13.20 2.35
C ILE A 68 -7.03 12.47 1.76
N LEU A 69 -7.16 11.19 2.01
CA LEU A 69 -8.29 10.41 1.55
C LEU A 69 -9.60 10.80 2.22
N GLY A 70 -9.50 11.45 3.38
CA GLY A 70 -10.70 11.87 4.11
C GLY A 70 -11.21 10.77 5.01
N ASP A 71 -12.52 10.72 5.20
CA ASP A 71 -13.09 9.69 6.04
C ASP A 71 -13.19 8.37 5.33
N VAL A 72 -12.31 7.52 5.73
CA VAL A 72 -12.23 6.16 5.21
C VAL A 72 -12.47 5.17 6.32
#